data_77c106271c8dd891590f54e80a8988bf
#
_entry.id   77c106271c8dd891590f54e80a8988bf
#
_cell.length_a   1.000
_cell.length_b   1.000
_cell.length_c   1.000
_cell.angle_alpha   90.00
_cell.angle_beta   90.00
_cell.angle_gamma   90.00
#
_symmetry.space_group_name_H-M   'P 1'
#
loop_
_entity.id
_entity.type
_entity.pdbx_description
1 polymer ?
#
loop_
_entity_poly.entity_id
_entity_poly.type
_entity_poly.pdbx_seq_one_letter_code
_entity_poly.pdbx_strand_id
1 'polypeptide(L)'
;MNGVALSLASGTSLSPLELFAAMQGAGAYPPALTGMRGSHTGSFEVAHAVAWTGNKFPIPKNQTDDTYDLIILGAGISGLAAACFFRKRTGPDTRILLLDNHDDFGGHAKRNEFEVDGRRLLCYGGSQSIDTPGHYSAVATQMLRDLGIITDRFYDYYDREYFSKRKLGRGLYFSKQQYGRDVTAPDVLRSFGAEVGGNIEESISRYPIAAACRASLAQLLGTEQDYLPGLGREQKIALLRRTSYTDYLQRYAGMPKVVTDILRDNIRGFWGVGWDSLSALEGYRLGMPGTAQLGIGELANEPPGRDEPYIFHFPDGNAGVARAMVRKLLPQAVPGNSMEDLVLAPLDYDMLDRQVARVRIRLNSTGVDVRHSGDGKFTDVTYVRNGQTYRARGKHTILACYNNIIPHICPEVPEKQQEAIAFASKVPLVYISIAVRNWRAFADLGYHSINIAKPDLMHSFGMDFPVSMGGYEYTQNPGQPTVIHGTFVPAYPDEGLSAREQHARGRRQLYEMTFDDFERRIVRQMSGALEAGGFEADRDIAAITVNRWPHGYAYEYNEFSDPSGTSRENGPHIAGRAQIGRISIANSDAQAYAYVNGAIDAADRAVDEQLTIE
;
A
#
# COMPACT_ATOMS: atom_id res chain seq x y z
N MET A 1 -5.18 -13.80 34.89
CA MET A 1 -3.82 -14.26 35.19
C MET A 1 -3.33 -15.42 34.29
N ASN A 2 -3.77 -15.48 33.02
CA ASN A 2 -3.34 -16.53 32.08
C ASN A 2 -2.40 -16.03 30.95
N GLY A 3 -2.03 -14.74 30.97
CA GLY A 3 -1.18 -14.16 29.91
C GLY A 3 0.33 -14.32 30.10
N VAL A 4 0.78 -14.65 31.31
CA VAL A 4 2.22 -14.77 31.64
C VAL A 4 2.81 -16.13 31.22
N ALA A 5 1.98 -17.12 30.96
CA ALA A 5 2.45 -18.47 30.62
C ALA A 5 2.84 -18.64 29.14
N LEU A 6 2.40 -17.77 28.23
CA LEU A 6 2.72 -17.85 26.79
C LEU A 6 4.08 -17.23 26.42
N SER A 7 4.57 -16.26 27.19
CA SER A 7 5.84 -15.58 26.93
C SER A 7 7.09 -16.39 27.30
N LEU A 8 6.96 -17.43 28.12
CA LEU A 8 8.08 -18.25 28.59
C LEU A 8 8.48 -19.38 27.62
N ALA A 9 7.67 -19.68 26.60
CA ALA A 9 7.93 -20.79 25.69
C ALA A 9 8.73 -20.42 24.43
N SER A 10 8.84 -19.11 24.06
CA SER A 10 9.47 -18.67 22.82
C SER A 10 10.78 -17.87 22.99
N GLY A 11 11.22 -17.59 24.21
CA GLY A 11 12.49 -16.89 24.48
C GLY A 11 12.55 -15.42 23.97
N THR A 12 11.46 -14.88 23.44
CA THR A 12 11.34 -13.49 23.01
C THR A 12 10.50 -12.72 24.01
N SER A 13 11.03 -11.62 24.53
CA SER A 13 10.26 -10.68 25.37
C SER A 13 9.34 -9.88 24.45
N LEU A 14 8.02 -10.09 24.56
CA LEU A 14 7.03 -9.26 23.89
C LEU A 14 7.01 -7.86 24.52
N SER A 15 6.90 -6.84 23.69
CA SER A 15 6.62 -5.47 24.14
C SER A 15 5.23 -5.41 24.83
N PRO A 16 4.96 -4.38 25.65
CA PRO A 16 3.63 -4.20 26.25
C PRO A 16 2.49 -4.16 25.23
N LEU A 17 2.71 -3.56 24.05
CA LEU A 17 1.70 -3.48 23.00
C LEU A 17 1.54 -4.80 22.23
N GLU A 18 2.63 -5.56 22.01
CA GLU A 18 2.52 -6.94 21.46
C GLU A 18 1.82 -7.88 22.43
N LEU A 19 2.09 -7.76 23.73
CA LEU A 19 1.39 -8.54 24.74
C LEU A 19 -0.11 -8.22 24.73
N PHE A 20 -0.48 -6.94 24.61
CA PHE A 20 -1.87 -6.52 24.47
C PHE A 20 -2.50 -7.08 23.19
N ALA A 21 -1.81 -7.03 22.05
CA ALA A 21 -2.26 -7.61 20.78
C ALA A 21 -2.45 -9.14 20.87
N ALA A 22 -1.51 -9.85 21.51
CA ALA A 22 -1.60 -11.30 21.73
C ALA A 22 -2.77 -11.70 22.67
N MET A 23 -3.14 -10.82 23.61
CA MET A 23 -4.28 -11.06 24.52
C MET A 23 -5.65 -10.92 23.83
N GLN A 24 -5.72 -10.31 22.65
CA GLN A 24 -6.97 -10.21 21.87
C GLN A 24 -7.44 -11.55 21.27
N GLY A 25 -6.59 -12.55 21.20
CA GLY A 25 -6.92 -13.98 21.10
C GLY A 25 -7.52 -14.47 19.77
N ALA A 26 -7.51 -15.79 19.57
CA ALA A 26 -8.19 -16.46 18.45
C ALA A 26 -9.72 -16.32 18.59
N GLY A 27 -10.37 -15.68 17.61
CA GLY A 27 -11.81 -15.36 17.60
C GLY A 27 -12.10 -13.87 17.75
N ALA A 28 -11.07 -13.03 17.89
CA ALA A 28 -11.23 -11.59 17.88
C ALA A 28 -11.53 -11.06 16.47
N TYR A 29 -12.22 -9.93 16.39
CA TYR A 29 -12.55 -9.22 15.16
C TYR A 29 -11.27 -8.69 14.49
N PRO A 30 -10.85 -9.20 13.30
CA PRO A 30 -9.54 -8.92 12.73
C PRO A 30 -9.19 -7.43 12.56
N PRO A 31 -10.12 -6.55 12.17
CA PRO A 31 -9.81 -5.11 12.08
C PRO A 31 -9.42 -4.44 13.40
N ALA A 32 -9.83 -5.00 14.55
CA ALA A 32 -9.50 -4.47 15.87
C ALA A 32 -8.19 -5.03 16.46
N LEU A 33 -7.52 -5.94 15.74
CA LEU A 33 -6.23 -6.48 16.16
C LEU A 33 -5.13 -5.45 15.93
N THR A 34 -4.30 -5.24 16.95
CA THR A 34 -3.12 -4.36 16.93
C THR A 34 -1.81 -5.15 16.82
N GLY A 35 -0.68 -4.46 16.87
CA GLY A 35 0.64 -5.08 16.71
C GLY A 35 0.99 -5.35 15.24
N MET A 36 1.63 -6.49 14.95
CA MET A 36 2.02 -6.85 13.58
C MET A 36 0.81 -7.37 12.80
N ARG A 37 0.45 -6.67 11.71
CA ARG A 37 -0.62 -7.00 10.78
C ARG A 37 -0.10 -7.05 9.33
N GLY A 38 -0.98 -7.20 8.35
CA GLY A 38 -0.55 -7.50 6.99
C GLY A 38 0.08 -8.90 6.95
N SER A 39 1.34 -9.01 6.57
CA SER A 39 2.09 -10.28 6.69
C SER A 39 2.44 -10.53 8.16
N HIS A 40 1.48 -11.09 8.89
CA HIS A 40 1.59 -11.49 10.30
C HIS A 40 1.79 -13.01 10.43
N THR A 41 2.17 -13.46 11.62
CA THR A 41 2.31 -14.88 11.92
C THR A 41 1.03 -15.66 11.59
N GLY A 42 1.16 -16.76 10.86
CA GLY A 42 0.06 -17.57 10.34
C GLY A 42 -0.37 -17.25 8.92
N SER A 43 0.00 -16.07 8.37
CA SER A 43 -0.45 -15.65 7.03
C SER A 43 0.53 -15.99 5.89
N PHE A 44 1.82 -16.18 6.17
CA PHE A 44 2.85 -16.31 5.12
C PHE A 44 3.69 -17.58 5.19
N GLU A 45 3.73 -18.29 6.30
CA GLU A 45 4.67 -19.40 6.54
C GLU A 45 4.47 -20.55 5.55
N VAL A 46 3.23 -20.88 5.22
CA VAL A 46 2.92 -21.95 4.24
C VAL A 46 3.39 -21.54 2.85
N ALA A 47 3.16 -20.28 2.44
CA ALA A 47 3.61 -19.77 1.15
C ALA A 47 5.15 -19.73 1.06
N HIS A 48 5.83 -19.34 2.15
CA HIS A 48 7.30 -19.37 2.23
C HIS A 48 7.85 -20.81 2.21
N ALA A 49 7.17 -21.74 2.86
CA ALA A 49 7.56 -23.15 2.80
C ALA A 49 7.53 -23.68 1.35
N VAL A 50 6.54 -23.27 0.55
CA VAL A 50 6.49 -23.61 -0.88
C VAL A 50 7.58 -22.88 -1.68
N ALA A 51 7.67 -21.55 -1.53
CA ALA A 51 8.50 -20.73 -2.41
C ALA A 51 9.99 -20.71 -2.05
N TRP A 52 10.35 -20.75 -0.76
CA TRP A 52 11.74 -20.61 -0.31
C TRP A 52 12.41 -21.95 -0.03
N THR A 53 11.67 -22.90 0.55
CA THR A 53 12.23 -24.21 0.90
C THR A 53 11.82 -25.31 -0.08
N GLY A 54 10.95 -25.02 -1.05
CA GLY A 54 10.50 -25.98 -2.06
C GLY A 54 9.63 -27.10 -1.48
N ASN A 55 9.03 -26.89 -0.31
CA ASN A 55 8.18 -27.90 0.32
C ASN A 55 7.01 -28.26 -0.59
N LYS A 56 6.76 -29.57 -0.71
CA LYS A 56 5.57 -30.11 -1.38
C LYS A 56 4.58 -30.61 -0.36
N PHE A 57 3.36 -30.18 -0.48
CA PHE A 57 2.26 -30.62 0.37
C PHE A 57 1.54 -31.81 -0.26
N PRO A 58 1.05 -32.78 0.52
CA PRO A 58 0.32 -33.92 -0.01
C PRO A 58 -0.98 -33.46 -0.68
N ILE A 59 -1.24 -33.97 -1.89
CA ILE A 59 -2.48 -33.69 -2.64
C ILE A 59 -3.55 -34.70 -2.19
N PRO A 60 -4.64 -34.27 -1.54
CA PRO A 60 -5.71 -35.17 -1.10
C PRO A 60 -6.38 -35.86 -2.31
N LYS A 61 -6.68 -37.16 -2.19
CA LYS A 61 -7.38 -37.93 -3.24
C LYS A 61 -8.82 -37.42 -3.44
N ASN A 62 -9.50 -37.12 -2.34
CA ASN A 62 -10.89 -36.67 -2.37
C ASN A 62 -10.98 -35.15 -2.34
N GLN A 63 -11.93 -34.59 -3.05
CA GLN A 63 -12.28 -33.17 -2.93
C GLN A 63 -13.11 -32.94 -1.65
N THR A 64 -12.99 -31.76 -1.07
CA THR A 64 -13.62 -31.41 0.22
C THR A 64 -15.07 -30.97 0.07
N ASP A 65 -15.38 -30.26 -1.02
CA ASP A 65 -16.71 -29.73 -1.33
C ASP A 65 -17.17 -30.23 -2.72
N ASP A 66 -18.40 -29.95 -3.09
CA ASP A 66 -18.85 -30.13 -4.48
C ASP A 66 -18.04 -29.24 -5.42
N THR A 67 -18.06 -29.57 -6.71
CA THR A 67 -17.35 -28.79 -7.75
C THR A 67 -17.88 -27.36 -7.81
N TYR A 68 -16.97 -26.40 -7.81
CA TYR A 68 -17.26 -24.98 -8.00
C TYR A 68 -17.28 -24.61 -9.48
N ASP A 69 -18.03 -23.57 -9.84
CA ASP A 69 -17.91 -22.98 -11.17
C ASP A 69 -16.62 -22.16 -11.30
N LEU A 70 -16.22 -21.47 -10.22
CA LEU A 70 -14.98 -20.70 -10.16
C LEU A 70 -14.29 -20.86 -8.79
N ILE A 71 -12.97 -21.07 -8.81
CA ILE A 71 -12.11 -20.94 -7.62
C ILE A 71 -11.20 -19.74 -7.83
N ILE A 72 -11.04 -18.92 -6.78
CA ILE A 72 -10.18 -17.73 -6.80
C ILE A 72 -9.17 -17.85 -5.66
N LEU A 73 -7.88 -17.69 -5.96
CA LEU A 73 -6.82 -17.64 -4.96
C LEU A 73 -6.47 -16.17 -4.69
N GLY A 74 -6.86 -15.69 -3.52
CA GLY A 74 -6.76 -14.31 -3.06
C GLY A 74 -8.12 -13.62 -3.00
N ALA A 75 -8.50 -13.12 -1.81
CA ALA A 75 -9.70 -12.33 -1.57
C ALA A 75 -9.38 -10.83 -1.42
N GLY A 76 -8.36 -10.34 -2.13
CA GLY A 76 -8.09 -8.92 -2.33
C GLY A 76 -9.09 -8.27 -3.30
N ILE A 77 -8.91 -6.97 -3.61
CA ILE A 77 -9.79 -6.23 -4.53
C ILE A 77 -9.96 -6.99 -5.86
N SER A 78 -8.89 -7.48 -6.47
CA SER A 78 -8.97 -8.24 -7.72
C SER A 78 -9.80 -9.52 -7.60
N GLY A 79 -9.57 -10.31 -6.56
CA GLY A 79 -10.31 -11.57 -6.37
C GLY A 79 -11.79 -11.33 -6.08
N LEU A 80 -12.11 -10.34 -5.26
CA LEU A 80 -13.49 -9.94 -4.98
C LEU A 80 -14.18 -9.37 -6.22
N ALA A 81 -13.48 -8.55 -7.02
CA ALA A 81 -13.99 -8.03 -8.28
C ALA A 81 -14.24 -9.16 -9.29
N ALA A 82 -13.32 -10.13 -9.41
CA ALA A 82 -13.48 -11.29 -10.26
C ALA A 82 -14.72 -12.11 -9.90
N ALA A 83 -14.96 -12.33 -8.60
CA ALA A 83 -16.18 -13.00 -8.14
C ALA A 83 -17.45 -12.20 -8.51
N CYS A 84 -17.43 -10.87 -8.36
CA CYS A 84 -18.54 -10.01 -8.73
C CYS A 84 -18.81 -10.06 -10.25
N PHE A 85 -17.77 -9.93 -11.08
CA PHE A 85 -17.90 -9.98 -12.55
C PHE A 85 -18.37 -11.35 -13.03
N PHE A 86 -17.77 -12.42 -12.53
CA PHE A 86 -18.12 -13.77 -12.94
C PHE A 86 -19.59 -14.06 -12.60
N ARG A 87 -20.02 -13.78 -11.35
CA ARG A 87 -21.41 -13.97 -10.94
C ARG A 87 -22.40 -13.09 -11.72
N LYS A 88 -22.01 -11.84 -12.04
CA LYS A 88 -22.84 -10.94 -12.86
C LYS A 88 -23.11 -11.52 -14.26
N ARG A 89 -22.12 -12.23 -14.86
CA ARG A 89 -22.20 -12.77 -16.22
C ARG A 89 -22.79 -14.19 -16.29
N THR A 90 -22.64 -14.99 -15.23
CA THR A 90 -23.08 -16.39 -15.21
C THR A 90 -24.35 -16.64 -14.39
N GLY A 91 -24.78 -15.67 -13.59
CA GLY A 91 -26.02 -15.71 -12.82
C GLY A 91 -25.87 -15.99 -11.32
N PRO A 92 -26.95 -15.85 -10.55
CA PRO A 92 -26.94 -15.89 -9.10
C PRO A 92 -26.65 -17.28 -8.50
N ASP A 93 -26.90 -18.33 -9.25
CA ASP A 93 -26.73 -19.73 -8.81
C ASP A 93 -25.28 -20.21 -8.88
N THR A 94 -24.40 -19.43 -9.48
CA THR A 94 -22.98 -19.72 -9.66
C THR A 94 -22.28 -19.97 -8.34
N ARG A 95 -21.55 -21.08 -8.25
CA ARG A 95 -20.79 -21.48 -7.06
C ARG A 95 -19.35 -20.99 -7.16
N ILE A 96 -18.96 -20.11 -6.24
CA ILE A 96 -17.63 -19.49 -6.23
C ILE A 96 -16.97 -19.74 -4.86
N LEU A 97 -15.71 -20.16 -4.89
CA LEU A 97 -14.85 -20.25 -3.69
C LEU A 97 -13.67 -19.28 -3.84
N LEU A 98 -13.55 -18.37 -2.87
CA LEU A 98 -12.34 -17.56 -2.69
C LEU A 98 -11.53 -18.15 -1.54
N LEU A 99 -10.23 -18.34 -1.73
CA LEU A 99 -9.27 -18.77 -0.73
C LEU A 99 -8.34 -17.61 -0.42
N ASP A 100 -8.15 -17.27 0.85
CA ASP A 100 -7.20 -16.24 1.28
C ASP A 100 -6.35 -16.76 2.46
N ASN A 101 -5.06 -16.46 2.43
CA ASN A 101 -4.11 -16.88 3.45
C ASN A 101 -4.14 -16.01 4.71
N HIS A 102 -4.78 -14.85 4.66
CA HIS A 102 -4.98 -13.98 5.82
C HIS A 102 -6.23 -14.36 6.63
N ASP A 103 -6.31 -13.81 7.82
CA ASP A 103 -7.47 -13.88 8.73
C ASP A 103 -8.59 -12.88 8.36
N ASP A 104 -8.37 -12.06 7.32
CA ASP A 104 -9.31 -11.07 6.81
C ASP A 104 -9.16 -10.95 5.29
N PHE A 105 -10.23 -10.54 4.60
CA PHE A 105 -10.25 -10.26 3.16
C PHE A 105 -9.73 -8.84 2.84
N GLY A 106 -9.77 -8.46 1.56
CA GLY A 106 -9.39 -7.14 1.07
C GLY A 106 -7.94 -7.04 0.58
N GLY A 107 -7.09 -8.04 0.86
CA GLY A 107 -5.67 -7.98 0.49
C GLY A 107 -4.98 -6.78 1.15
N HIS A 108 -4.44 -5.85 0.36
CA HIS A 108 -3.88 -4.59 0.87
C HIS A 108 -4.95 -3.58 1.33
N ALA A 109 -6.21 -3.74 0.95
CA ALA A 109 -7.32 -2.92 1.39
C ALA A 109 -7.83 -3.39 2.76
N LYS A 110 -6.97 -3.28 3.79
CA LYS A 110 -7.26 -3.63 5.17
C LYS A 110 -7.80 -2.45 5.96
N ARG A 111 -8.69 -2.75 6.89
CA ARG A 111 -9.21 -1.83 7.88
C ARG A 111 -8.51 -2.05 9.22
N ASN A 112 -8.16 -0.96 9.90
CA ASN A 112 -7.77 -0.98 11.31
C ASN A 112 -8.83 -0.22 12.12
N GLU A 113 -9.18 -0.78 13.27
CA GLU A 113 -10.11 -0.17 14.23
C GLU A 113 -9.45 -0.08 15.59
N PHE A 114 -9.68 1.05 16.27
CA PHE A 114 -9.25 1.23 17.65
C PHE A 114 -10.42 1.75 18.49
N GLU A 115 -10.41 1.39 19.76
CA GLU A 115 -11.30 2.00 20.77
C GLU A 115 -10.40 2.74 21.75
N VAL A 116 -10.46 4.07 21.76
CA VAL A 116 -9.60 4.92 22.58
C VAL A 116 -10.48 5.92 23.35
N ASP A 117 -10.45 5.84 24.66
CA ASP A 117 -11.17 6.74 25.58
C ASP A 117 -12.68 6.85 25.22
N GLY A 118 -13.30 5.70 24.87
CA GLY A 118 -14.72 5.62 24.49
C GLY A 118 -15.04 6.11 23.09
N ARG A 119 -14.02 6.31 22.25
CA ARG A 119 -14.18 6.73 20.86
C ARG A 119 -13.64 5.67 19.91
N ARG A 120 -14.48 5.25 18.95
CA ARG A 120 -14.05 4.39 17.85
C ARG A 120 -13.29 5.19 16.82
N LEU A 121 -12.10 4.71 16.47
CA LEU A 121 -11.25 5.27 15.43
C LEU A 121 -11.14 4.26 14.30
N LEU A 122 -11.28 4.73 13.07
CA LEU A 122 -11.15 3.96 11.85
C LEU A 122 -9.96 4.49 11.05
N CYS A 123 -9.20 3.58 10.44
CA CYS A 123 -8.19 3.94 9.48
C CYS A 123 -7.86 2.76 8.55
N TYR A 124 -7.08 3.03 7.53
CA TYR A 124 -6.65 2.03 6.54
C TYR A 124 -5.30 1.42 6.91
N GLY A 125 -5.16 0.12 6.62
CA GLY A 125 -3.91 -0.62 6.84
C GLY A 125 -3.11 -0.86 5.57
N GLY A 126 -3.39 -0.15 4.47
CA GLY A 126 -2.69 -0.33 3.20
C GLY A 126 -3.29 0.53 2.11
N SER A 127 -4.07 -0.04 1.20
CA SER A 127 -4.67 0.69 0.08
C SER A 127 -5.59 1.81 0.56
N GLN A 128 -5.27 3.04 0.17
CA GLN A 128 -5.75 4.25 0.80
C GLN A 128 -6.93 4.89 0.08
N SER A 129 -6.79 5.21 -1.22
CA SER A 129 -7.73 6.09 -1.92
C SER A 129 -8.23 5.50 -3.23
N ILE A 130 -9.42 5.91 -3.63
CA ILE A 130 -9.91 5.85 -5.00
C ILE A 130 -9.28 7.05 -5.71
N ASP A 131 -8.04 6.89 -6.21
CA ASP A 131 -7.27 8.01 -6.75
C ASP A 131 -7.79 8.40 -8.15
N THR A 132 -8.15 9.65 -8.33
CA THR A 132 -8.54 10.26 -9.61
C THR A 132 -9.61 9.43 -10.35
N PRO A 133 -10.81 9.20 -9.76
CA PRO A 133 -11.82 8.31 -10.32
C PRO A 133 -12.36 8.74 -11.70
N GLY A 134 -12.26 10.02 -12.06
CA GLY A 134 -12.63 10.52 -13.38
C GLY A 134 -11.76 9.94 -14.52
N HIS A 135 -10.57 9.43 -14.20
CA HIS A 135 -9.66 8.79 -15.15
C HIS A 135 -9.76 7.25 -15.16
N TYR A 136 -10.69 6.68 -14.42
CA TYR A 136 -10.88 5.23 -14.40
C TYR A 136 -11.44 4.71 -15.74
N SER A 137 -11.10 3.46 -16.05
CA SER A 137 -11.73 2.75 -17.16
C SER A 137 -13.26 2.69 -17.00
N ALA A 138 -13.99 2.51 -18.10
CA ALA A 138 -15.42 2.30 -18.05
C ALA A 138 -15.81 1.11 -17.14
N VAL A 139 -14.97 0.06 -17.11
CA VAL A 139 -15.15 -1.14 -16.31
C VAL A 139 -15.02 -0.82 -14.81
N ALA A 140 -13.93 -0.17 -14.40
CA ALA A 140 -13.72 0.19 -13.02
C ALA A 140 -14.76 1.20 -12.51
N THR A 141 -15.11 2.20 -13.32
CA THR A 141 -16.20 3.15 -13.04
C THR A 141 -17.53 2.44 -12.85
N GLN A 142 -17.87 1.50 -13.72
CA GLN A 142 -19.12 0.74 -13.61
C GLN A 142 -19.12 -0.16 -12.38
N MET A 143 -17.98 -0.74 -12.01
CA MET A 143 -17.88 -1.52 -10.76
C MET A 143 -18.19 -0.66 -9.54
N LEU A 144 -17.63 0.54 -9.42
CA LEU A 144 -17.93 1.44 -8.30
C LEU A 144 -19.43 1.76 -8.24
N ARG A 145 -20.06 2.05 -9.37
CA ARG A 145 -21.52 2.28 -9.46
C ARG A 145 -22.34 1.05 -9.05
N ASP A 146 -21.95 -0.14 -9.53
CA ASP A 146 -22.61 -1.41 -9.19
C ASP A 146 -22.49 -1.76 -7.69
N LEU A 147 -21.47 -1.22 -7.01
CA LEU A 147 -21.28 -1.31 -5.56
C LEU A 147 -22.03 -0.23 -4.78
N GLY A 148 -22.66 0.73 -5.46
CA GLY A 148 -23.32 1.88 -4.85
C GLY A 148 -22.35 2.94 -4.32
N ILE A 149 -21.09 2.93 -4.79
CA ILE A 149 -20.09 3.95 -4.45
C ILE A 149 -20.23 5.11 -5.44
N ILE A 150 -20.72 6.23 -4.93
CA ILE A 150 -20.97 7.47 -5.68
C ILE A 150 -19.84 8.43 -5.32
N THR A 151 -18.86 8.57 -6.21
CA THR A 151 -17.63 9.34 -5.94
C THR A 151 -17.89 10.82 -5.62
N ASP A 152 -18.89 11.43 -6.25
CA ASP A 152 -19.27 12.84 -6.00
C ASP A 152 -19.66 13.10 -4.54
N ARG A 153 -20.14 12.08 -3.82
CA ARG A 153 -20.54 12.24 -2.40
C ARG A 153 -19.35 12.43 -1.46
N PHE A 154 -18.12 12.06 -1.87
CA PHE A 154 -16.95 12.33 -1.05
C PHE A 154 -16.67 13.82 -0.87
N TYR A 155 -17.16 14.69 -1.77
CA TYR A 155 -17.08 16.13 -1.58
C TYR A 155 -17.85 16.63 -0.35
N ASP A 156 -18.91 15.91 0.07
CA ASP A 156 -19.71 16.23 1.24
C ASP A 156 -19.07 15.71 2.54
N TYR A 157 -18.24 14.68 2.47
CA TYR A 157 -17.68 13.98 3.63
C TYR A 157 -16.26 14.38 3.98
N TYR A 158 -15.49 14.94 3.03
CA TYR A 158 -14.12 15.36 3.23
C TYR A 158 -14.05 16.86 3.53
N ASP A 159 -13.60 17.23 4.75
CA ASP A 159 -13.37 18.64 5.09
C ASP A 159 -12.04 19.13 4.49
N ARG A 160 -12.11 19.70 3.29
CA ARG A 160 -10.94 20.22 2.54
C ARG A 160 -10.21 21.36 3.24
N GLU A 161 -10.89 22.05 4.15
CA GLU A 161 -10.34 23.21 4.87
C GLU A 161 -9.97 22.88 6.32
N TYR A 162 -10.09 21.60 6.74
CA TYR A 162 -9.87 21.17 8.12
C TYR A 162 -8.52 21.67 8.68
N PHE A 163 -7.43 21.43 7.95
CA PHE A 163 -6.08 21.79 8.36
C PHE A 163 -5.81 23.27 8.20
N SER A 164 -6.22 23.90 7.10
CA SER A 164 -6.02 25.34 6.83
C SER A 164 -6.75 26.22 7.83
N LYS A 165 -8.02 25.92 8.16
CA LYS A 165 -8.79 26.62 9.20
C LYS A 165 -8.11 26.56 10.58
N ARG A 166 -7.37 25.50 10.86
CA ARG A 166 -6.62 25.32 12.12
C ARG A 166 -5.17 25.78 12.03
N LYS A 167 -4.76 26.37 10.91
CA LYS A 167 -3.39 26.84 10.61
C LYS A 167 -2.34 25.73 10.80
N LEU A 168 -2.70 24.50 10.44
CA LEU A 168 -1.82 23.34 10.50
C LEU A 168 -1.14 23.17 9.13
N GLY A 169 0.15 23.41 9.09
CA GLY A 169 0.99 23.23 7.91
C GLY A 169 1.67 21.85 7.90
N ARG A 170 2.77 21.76 7.17
CA ARG A 170 3.64 20.58 7.08
C ARG A 170 4.97 20.87 7.77
N GLY A 171 5.48 19.91 8.53
CA GLY A 171 6.77 19.96 9.18
C GLY A 171 7.81 19.08 8.48
N LEU A 172 9.09 19.46 8.62
CA LEU A 172 10.24 18.65 8.27
C LEU A 172 11.07 18.42 9.53
N TYR A 173 11.22 17.15 9.91
CA TYR A 173 11.96 16.74 11.09
C TYR A 173 13.39 16.33 10.73
N PHE A 174 14.33 16.87 11.49
CA PHE A 174 15.75 16.55 11.49
C PHE A 174 16.12 15.87 12.80
N SER A 175 16.51 14.60 12.74
CA SER A 175 16.80 13.82 13.94
C SER A 175 18.17 14.13 14.52
N LYS A 176 18.29 14.07 15.86
CA LYS A 176 19.56 14.18 16.57
C LYS A 176 20.63 13.22 16.06
N GLN A 177 20.23 12.01 15.66
CA GLN A 177 21.14 10.99 15.14
C GLN A 177 21.81 11.41 13.84
N GLN A 178 21.09 12.10 12.95
CA GLN A 178 21.57 12.50 11.62
C GLN A 178 22.13 13.94 11.60
N TYR A 179 21.60 14.83 12.46
CA TYR A 179 21.87 16.27 12.40
C TYR A 179 22.39 16.88 13.72
N GLY A 180 22.68 16.03 14.73
CA GLY A 180 23.25 16.47 16.02
C GLY A 180 22.23 17.01 17.02
N ARG A 181 21.02 17.35 16.61
CA ARG A 181 19.91 17.80 17.46
C ARG A 181 18.57 17.49 16.80
N ASP A 182 17.53 17.34 17.62
CA ASP A 182 16.16 17.18 17.15
C ASP A 182 15.58 18.55 16.82
N VAL A 183 15.08 18.72 15.60
CA VAL A 183 14.45 19.96 15.14
C VAL A 183 13.30 19.63 14.20
N THR A 184 12.10 20.12 14.49
CA THR A 184 10.99 20.18 13.54
C THR A 184 10.81 21.63 13.08
N ALA A 185 10.90 21.85 11.80
CA ALA A 185 10.79 23.15 11.15
C ALA A 185 9.73 23.10 10.02
N PRO A 186 9.25 24.25 9.50
CA PRO A 186 8.34 24.21 8.37
C PRO A 186 8.94 23.47 7.19
N ASP A 187 8.14 22.60 6.55
CA ASP A 187 8.54 21.90 5.33
C ASP A 187 8.30 22.78 4.11
N VAL A 188 9.37 23.26 3.51
CA VAL A 188 9.34 24.07 2.28
C VAL A 188 9.70 23.24 1.04
N LEU A 189 9.85 21.92 1.19
CA LEU A 189 10.17 21.05 0.08
C LEU A 189 8.90 20.77 -0.71
N ARG A 190 8.95 21.07 -2.01
CA ARG A 190 7.85 20.72 -2.92
C ARG A 190 7.80 19.21 -3.07
N SER A 191 6.64 18.65 -2.85
CA SER A 191 6.30 17.31 -3.28
C SER A 191 4.99 17.36 -4.07
N PHE A 192 4.96 16.80 -5.25
CA PHE A 192 3.75 16.66 -6.09
C PHE A 192 2.98 17.96 -6.37
N GLY A 193 3.70 19.03 -6.73
CA GLY A 193 3.05 20.30 -7.09
C GLY A 193 2.34 21.03 -5.94
N ALA A 194 2.50 20.56 -4.70
CA ALA A 194 1.95 21.27 -3.54
C ALA A 194 2.58 22.66 -3.43
N GLU A 195 1.74 23.69 -3.31
CA GLU A 195 2.23 25.04 -3.02
C GLU A 195 2.92 25.05 -1.66
N VAL A 196 4.10 25.64 -1.62
CA VAL A 196 4.84 25.87 -0.37
C VAL A 196 4.28 27.13 0.28
N GLY A 197 3.62 26.98 1.41
CA GLY A 197 3.18 28.10 2.22
C GLY A 197 4.34 28.73 3.01
N GLY A 198 4.34 30.05 3.17
CA GLY A 198 5.27 30.75 4.05
C GLY A 198 6.54 31.27 3.37
N ASN A 199 7.42 31.89 4.20
CA ASN A 199 8.70 32.42 3.76
C ASN A 199 9.76 31.31 3.72
N ILE A 200 10.24 30.97 2.52
CA ILE A 200 11.23 29.93 2.28
C ILE A 200 12.53 30.18 3.06
N GLU A 201 13.05 31.41 3.02
CA GLU A 201 14.30 31.77 3.68
C GLU A 201 14.19 31.66 5.21
N GLU A 202 13.11 32.17 5.78
CA GLU A 202 12.83 32.07 7.21
C GLU A 202 12.73 30.61 7.66
N SER A 203 12.00 29.78 6.91
CA SER A 203 11.84 28.36 7.20
C SER A 203 13.17 27.61 7.16
N ILE A 204 13.97 27.80 6.11
CA ILE A 204 15.28 27.17 5.93
C ILE A 204 16.28 27.66 7.00
N SER A 205 16.16 28.89 7.51
CA SER A 205 17.04 29.40 8.58
C SER A 205 17.03 28.50 9.82
N ARG A 206 15.93 27.78 10.07
CA ARG A 206 15.72 26.87 11.19
C ARG A 206 16.32 25.47 10.96
N TYR A 207 16.71 25.12 9.73
CA TYR A 207 17.26 23.80 9.42
C TYR A 207 18.65 23.63 10.03
N PRO A 208 18.94 22.51 10.73
CA PRO A 208 20.20 22.28 11.42
C PRO A 208 21.33 21.82 10.47
N ILE A 209 21.56 22.57 9.41
CA ILE A 209 22.60 22.36 8.42
C ILE A 209 23.49 23.60 8.31
N ALA A 210 24.66 23.48 7.70
CA ALA A 210 25.60 24.59 7.53
C ALA A 210 24.97 25.79 6.76
N ALA A 211 25.35 27.00 7.09
CA ALA A 211 24.80 28.20 6.47
C ALA A 211 24.94 28.21 4.94
N ALA A 212 26.06 27.73 4.40
CA ALA A 212 26.27 27.58 2.97
C ALA A 212 25.27 26.59 2.33
N CYS A 213 24.94 25.48 3.01
CA CYS A 213 23.96 24.50 2.53
C CYS A 213 22.53 25.09 2.58
N ARG A 214 22.21 25.91 3.62
CA ARG A 214 20.94 26.65 3.67
C ARG A 214 20.79 27.60 2.49
N ALA A 215 21.87 28.35 2.17
CA ALA A 215 21.89 29.26 1.03
C ALA A 215 21.70 28.52 -0.30
N SER A 216 22.38 27.37 -0.49
CA SER A 216 22.20 26.54 -1.70
C SER A 216 20.78 26.00 -1.82
N LEU A 217 20.18 25.54 -0.72
CA LEU A 217 18.78 25.07 -0.73
C LEU A 217 17.81 26.21 -1.03
N ALA A 218 17.98 27.38 -0.41
CA ALA A 218 17.16 28.55 -0.68
C ALA A 218 17.26 29.00 -2.15
N GLN A 219 18.47 29.00 -2.70
CA GLN A 219 18.71 29.27 -4.12
C GLN A 219 17.96 28.27 -5.01
N LEU A 220 18.11 26.96 -4.75
CA LEU A 220 17.45 25.91 -5.54
C LEU A 220 15.92 26.06 -5.54
N LEU A 221 15.33 26.41 -4.41
CA LEU A 221 13.88 26.56 -4.26
C LEU A 221 13.34 27.89 -4.77
N GLY A 222 14.16 28.96 -4.71
CA GLY A 222 13.76 30.32 -5.07
C GLY A 222 14.19 30.79 -6.47
N THR A 223 15.07 30.05 -7.16
CA THR A 223 15.61 30.45 -8.44
C THR A 223 15.11 29.58 -9.57
N GLU A 224 14.51 30.18 -10.56
CA GLU A 224 14.16 29.53 -11.81
C GLU A 224 15.33 29.67 -12.80
N GLN A 225 16.13 28.62 -12.92
CA GLN A 225 17.32 28.60 -13.78
C GLN A 225 17.35 27.34 -14.64
N ASP A 226 17.76 27.48 -15.92
CA ASP A 226 18.14 26.34 -16.76
C ASP A 226 19.57 25.89 -16.38
N TYR A 227 19.66 24.73 -15.75
CA TYR A 227 20.94 24.12 -15.35
C TYR A 227 21.60 23.30 -16.48
N LEU A 228 21.00 23.26 -17.68
CA LEU A 228 21.52 22.58 -18.86
C LEU A 228 21.62 23.55 -20.06
N PRO A 229 22.21 24.77 -19.89
CA PRO A 229 22.26 25.74 -20.97
C PRO A 229 23.10 25.17 -22.13
N GLY A 230 22.68 25.51 -23.37
CA GLY A 230 23.38 25.05 -24.58
C GLY A 230 23.02 23.69 -25.10
N LEU A 231 22.23 22.88 -24.37
CA LEU A 231 21.68 21.63 -24.88
C LEU A 231 20.32 21.86 -25.54
N GLY A 232 20.10 21.23 -26.70
CA GLY A 232 18.79 21.19 -27.33
C GLY A 232 17.81 20.26 -26.58
N ARG A 233 16.49 20.42 -26.86
CA ARG A 233 15.40 19.68 -26.20
C ARG A 233 15.66 18.17 -26.09
N GLU A 234 15.94 17.51 -27.20
CA GLU A 234 16.15 16.05 -27.25
C GLU A 234 17.40 15.62 -26.47
N GLN A 235 18.46 16.43 -26.48
CA GLN A 235 19.68 16.18 -25.71
C GLN A 235 19.41 16.29 -24.20
N LYS A 236 18.60 17.29 -23.77
CA LYS A 236 18.18 17.42 -22.36
C LYS A 236 17.36 16.21 -21.92
N ILE A 237 16.35 15.82 -22.69
CA ILE A 237 15.51 14.65 -22.39
C ILE A 237 16.37 13.38 -22.26
N ALA A 238 17.27 13.14 -23.22
CA ALA A 238 18.16 11.98 -23.22
C ALA A 238 19.13 11.97 -22.02
N LEU A 239 19.62 13.15 -21.60
CA LEU A 239 20.47 13.29 -20.43
C LEU A 239 19.69 13.05 -19.14
N LEU A 240 18.54 13.69 -18.97
CA LEU A 240 17.70 13.59 -17.78
C LEU A 240 17.19 12.17 -17.55
N ARG A 241 16.88 11.43 -18.63
CA ARG A 241 16.44 10.03 -18.54
C ARG A 241 17.51 9.09 -17.97
N ARG A 242 18.81 9.36 -18.26
CA ARG A 242 19.96 8.52 -17.84
C ARG A 242 20.64 9.02 -16.57
N THR A 243 20.22 10.13 -16.02
CA THR A 243 20.82 10.75 -14.84
C THR A 243 19.82 10.69 -13.71
N SER A 244 20.21 10.22 -12.52
CA SER A 244 19.32 10.29 -11.37
C SER A 244 19.03 11.76 -11.02
N TYR A 245 17.87 12.02 -10.40
CA TYR A 245 17.58 13.40 -10.00
C TYR A 245 18.60 13.91 -8.96
N THR A 246 19.06 13.04 -8.06
CA THR A 246 20.15 13.37 -7.12
C THR A 246 21.43 13.77 -7.84
N ASP A 247 21.88 12.97 -8.82
CA ASP A 247 23.07 13.28 -9.62
C ASP A 247 22.90 14.54 -10.46
N TYR A 248 21.70 14.76 -11.01
CA TYR A 248 21.39 15.98 -11.75
C TYR A 248 21.58 17.22 -10.87
N LEU A 249 21.05 17.20 -9.66
CA LEU A 249 21.21 18.31 -8.73
C LEU A 249 22.66 18.53 -8.31
N GLN A 250 23.41 17.46 -8.07
CA GLN A 250 24.82 17.58 -7.65
C GLN A 250 25.73 18.04 -8.80
N ARG A 251 25.62 17.43 -9.97
CA ARG A 251 26.57 17.62 -11.09
C ARG A 251 26.25 18.83 -11.94
N TYR A 252 24.97 19.15 -12.14
CA TYR A 252 24.56 20.21 -13.05
C TYR A 252 24.04 21.45 -12.30
N ALA A 253 23.30 21.26 -11.20
CA ALA A 253 22.84 22.37 -10.37
C ALA A 253 23.84 22.75 -9.26
N GLY A 254 24.95 21.99 -9.08
CA GLY A 254 25.99 22.29 -8.09
C GLY A 254 25.56 22.15 -6.64
N MET A 255 24.51 21.37 -6.35
CA MET A 255 23.97 21.23 -5.00
C MET A 255 24.87 20.36 -4.12
N PRO A 256 25.15 20.79 -2.88
CA PRO A 256 25.88 19.96 -1.90
C PRO A 256 25.10 18.70 -1.56
N LYS A 257 25.81 17.58 -1.26
CA LYS A 257 25.19 16.31 -0.87
C LYS A 257 24.19 16.46 0.28
N VAL A 258 24.45 17.30 1.27
CA VAL A 258 23.53 17.57 2.39
C VAL A 258 22.16 18.07 1.89
N VAL A 259 22.12 18.91 0.86
CA VAL A 259 20.89 19.42 0.26
C VAL A 259 20.15 18.31 -0.47
N THR A 260 20.86 17.52 -1.26
CA THR A 260 20.24 16.40 -2.01
C THR A 260 19.77 15.28 -1.09
N ASP A 261 20.47 15.02 0.02
CA ASP A 261 20.05 14.06 1.05
C ASP A 261 18.71 14.44 1.72
N ILE A 262 18.44 15.73 1.89
CA ILE A 262 17.16 16.21 2.45
C ILE A 262 16.00 15.97 1.47
N LEU A 263 16.24 16.13 0.17
CA LEU A 263 15.23 15.94 -0.88
C LEU A 263 15.00 14.47 -1.23
N ARG A 264 16.03 13.62 -1.09
CA ARG A 264 16.10 12.27 -1.64
C ARG A 264 14.92 11.38 -1.28
N ASP A 265 14.46 11.44 -0.05
CA ASP A 265 13.52 10.44 0.49
C ASP A 265 12.05 10.86 0.39
N ASN A 266 11.72 12.06 -0.08
CA ASN A 266 10.35 12.57 -0.12
C ASN A 266 9.42 11.87 -1.13
N ILE A 267 9.99 11.10 -2.06
CA ILE A 267 9.28 10.34 -3.09
C ILE A 267 9.08 8.84 -2.73
N ARG A 268 9.75 8.34 -1.68
CA ARG A 268 9.81 6.91 -1.37
C ARG A 268 8.44 6.25 -1.20
N GLY A 269 7.48 6.96 -0.63
CA GLY A 269 6.13 6.45 -0.45
C GLY A 269 5.37 6.17 -1.75
N PHE A 270 5.80 6.74 -2.87
CA PHE A 270 5.21 6.56 -4.19
C PHE A 270 5.97 5.54 -5.02
N TRP A 271 7.27 5.79 -5.23
CA TRP A 271 8.10 5.00 -6.14
C TRP A 271 8.82 3.81 -5.48
N GLY A 272 8.80 3.73 -4.16
CA GLY A 272 9.47 2.65 -3.43
C GLY A 272 11.00 2.77 -3.38
N VAL A 273 11.56 3.84 -3.92
CA VAL A 273 12.99 4.20 -3.92
C VAL A 273 13.14 5.70 -3.77
N GLY A 274 14.36 6.17 -3.51
CA GLY A 274 14.68 7.59 -3.42
C GLY A 274 15.05 8.19 -4.79
N TRP A 275 15.27 9.50 -4.82
CA TRP A 275 15.68 10.26 -6.00
C TRP A 275 17.06 9.90 -6.56
N ASP A 276 17.86 9.16 -5.82
CA ASP A 276 19.11 8.55 -6.30
C ASP A 276 18.88 7.38 -7.27
N SER A 277 17.67 6.83 -7.29
CA SER A 277 17.26 5.68 -8.12
C SER A 277 16.10 5.99 -9.09
N LEU A 278 15.80 7.26 -9.29
CA LEU A 278 14.80 7.76 -10.24
C LEU A 278 15.43 8.77 -11.18
N SER A 279 14.96 8.82 -12.42
CA SER A 279 15.49 9.74 -13.43
C SER A 279 15.23 11.20 -13.07
N ALA A 280 16.11 12.09 -13.50
CA ALA A 280 15.85 13.53 -13.43
C ALA A 280 14.69 13.95 -14.37
N LEU A 281 14.36 13.13 -15.39
CA LEU A 281 13.20 13.36 -16.23
C LEU A 281 11.90 13.10 -15.45
N GLU A 282 11.87 12.11 -14.54
CA GLU A 282 10.76 11.93 -13.62
C GLU A 282 10.65 13.12 -12.65
N GLY A 283 11.80 13.62 -12.18
CA GLY A 283 11.83 14.87 -11.40
C GLY A 283 11.20 16.04 -12.14
N TYR A 284 11.42 16.16 -13.44
CA TYR A 284 10.76 17.16 -14.29
C TYR A 284 9.25 16.95 -14.36
N ARG A 285 8.77 15.73 -14.63
CA ARG A 285 7.32 15.42 -14.67
C ARG A 285 6.60 15.78 -13.37
N LEU A 286 7.27 15.60 -12.25
CA LEU A 286 6.73 15.87 -10.92
C LEU A 286 6.98 17.31 -10.44
N GLY A 287 7.53 18.19 -11.29
CA GLY A 287 7.78 19.60 -10.96
C GLY A 287 8.78 19.80 -9.81
N MET A 288 9.77 18.89 -9.71
CA MET A 288 10.78 18.97 -8.65
C MET A 288 11.70 20.19 -8.79
N PRO A 289 12.23 20.74 -7.68
CA PRO A 289 13.11 21.90 -7.70
C PRO A 289 14.27 21.77 -8.70
N GLY A 290 14.58 22.86 -9.39
CA GLY A 290 15.66 22.91 -10.37
C GLY A 290 15.31 22.34 -11.75
N THR A 291 14.06 21.97 -12.01
CA THR A 291 13.63 21.41 -13.31
C THR A 291 12.73 22.33 -14.14
N ALA A 292 12.07 23.31 -13.54
CA ALA A 292 11.03 24.14 -14.18
C ALA A 292 11.49 24.88 -15.44
N GLN A 293 12.74 25.38 -15.48
CA GLN A 293 13.26 26.21 -16.57
C GLN A 293 14.09 25.44 -17.61
N LEU A 294 13.99 24.11 -17.64
CA LEU A 294 14.70 23.30 -18.63
C LEU A 294 14.22 23.51 -20.08
N GLY A 295 13.04 24.08 -20.27
CA GLY A 295 12.51 24.41 -21.59
C GLY A 295 12.23 23.21 -22.49
N ILE A 296 11.98 22.02 -21.90
CA ILE A 296 11.71 20.80 -22.66
C ILE A 296 10.22 20.63 -23.00
N GLY A 297 9.33 21.46 -22.42
CA GLY A 297 7.89 21.43 -22.70
C GLY A 297 7.22 20.13 -22.31
N GLU A 298 5.99 19.91 -22.79
CA GLU A 298 5.24 18.68 -22.55
C GLU A 298 5.97 17.46 -23.13
N LEU A 299 5.96 16.38 -22.37
CA LEU A 299 6.52 15.09 -22.78
C LEU A 299 5.41 14.24 -23.40
N ALA A 300 5.77 13.43 -24.40
CA ALA A 300 4.82 12.47 -24.98
C ALA A 300 4.44 11.44 -23.92
N ASN A 301 3.16 11.07 -23.86
CA ASN A 301 2.58 10.07 -22.94
C ASN A 301 2.65 10.48 -21.46
N GLU A 302 2.56 11.76 -21.14
CA GLU A 302 2.31 12.17 -19.77
C GLU A 302 0.94 11.65 -19.32
N PRO A 303 0.84 11.06 -18.12
CA PRO A 303 -0.47 10.79 -17.54
C PRO A 303 -1.25 12.11 -17.45
N PRO A 304 -2.58 12.09 -17.66
CA PRO A 304 -3.38 13.29 -17.50
C PRO A 304 -3.10 13.92 -16.13
N GLY A 305 -3.00 15.23 -16.10
CA GLY A 305 -2.76 15.98 -14.86
C GLY A 305 -3.80 15.61 -13.80
N ARG A 306 -3.44 15.76 -12.53
CA ARG A 306 -4.40 15.61 -11.43
C ARG A 306 -5.33 16.81 -11.41
N ASP A 307 -6.41 16.73 -12.15
CA ASP A 307 -7.48 17.72 -12.22
C ASP A 307 -8.55 17.54 -11.12
N GLU A 308 -8.52 16.38 -10.45
CA GLU A 308 -9.40 16.06 -9.33
C GLU A 308 -8.69 16.19 -7.97
N PRO A 309 -9.39 16.67 -6.93
CA PRO A 309 -8.81 16.74 -5.59
C PRO A 309 -8.61 15.33 -4.99
N TYR A 310 -7.62 15.17 -4.13
CA TYR A 310 -7.32 13.91 -3.46
C TYR A 310 -8.21 13.72 -2.22
N ILE A 311 -9.50 13.44 -2.44
CA ILE A 311 -10.53 13.36 -1.39
C ILE A 311 -11.35 12.07 -1.42
N PHE A 312 -11.17 11.25 -2.45
CA PHE A 312 -12.03 10.10 -2.70
C PHE A 312 -11.59 8.90 -1.87
N HIS A 313 -11.96 8.88 -0.59
CA HIS A 313 -11.71 7.70 0.23
C HIS A 313 -12.65 7.61 1.44
N PHE A 314 -12.92 6.38 1.84
CA PHE A 314 -13.61 6.07 3.09
C PHE A 314 -12.71 6.33 4.30
N PRO A 315 -13.26 6.48 5.52
CA PRO A 315 -12.45 6.55 6.74
C PRO A 315 -11.48 5.38 6.91
N ASP A 316 -11.80 4.21 6.35
CA ASP A 316 -10.98 3.00 6.33
C ASP A 316 -10.31 2.75 4.96
N GLY A 317 -10.24 3.78 4.12
CA GLY A 317 -9.65 3.69 2.80
C GLY A 317 -10.37 2.71 1.88
N ASN A 318 -9.64 2.02 0.99
CA ASN A 318 -10.22 1.05 0.07
C ASN A 318 -10.74 -0.24 0.74
N ALA A 319 -10.59 -0.38 2.07
CA ALA A 319 -11.32 -1.41 2.81
C ALA A 319 -12.84 -1.21 2.66
N GLY A 320 -13.32 0.03 2.59
CA GLY A 320 -14.72 0.34 2.24
C GLY A 320 -15.14 -0.25 0.90
N VAL A 321 -14.28 -0.19 -0.13
CA VAL A 321 -14.53 -0.81 -1.45
C VAL A 321 -14.58 -2.33 -1.34
N ALA A 322 -13.63 -2.95 -0.62
CA ALA A 322 -13.62 -4.40 -0.39
C ALA A 322 -14.88 -4.86 0.35
N ARG A 323 -15.30 -4.13 1.39
CA ARG A 323 -16.52 -4.38 2.15
C ARG A 323 -17.78 -4.25 1.30
N ALA A 324 -17.83 -3.28 0.37
CA ALA A 324 -18.91 -3.15 -0.60
C ALA A 324 -19.00 -4.38 -1.54
N MET A 325 -17.85 -4.89 -2.01
CA MET A 325 -17.80 -6.12 -2.82
C MET A 325 -18.28 -7.35 -2.02
N VAL A 326 -17.83 -7.50 -0.77
CA VAL A 326 -18.27 -8.59 0.10
C VAL A 326 -19.77 -8.48 0.36
N ARG A 327 -20.31 -7.30 0.65
CA ARG A 327 -21.76 -7.09 0.81
C ARG A 327 -22.54 -7.48 -0.45
N LYS A 328 -22.03 -7.14 -1.63
CA LYS A 328 -22.65 -7.53 -2.90
C LYS A 328 -22.68 -9.04 -3.11
N LEU A 329 -21.63 -9.74 -2.71
CA LEU A 329 -21.51 -11.20 -2.83
C LEU A 329 -22.25 -11.95 -1.72
N LEU A 330 -22.18 -11.45 -0.49
CA LEU A 330 -22.67 -12.03 0.75
C LEU A 330 -23.39 -10.95 1.58
N PRO A 331 -24.63 -10.56 1.21
CA PRO A 331 -25.34 -9.44 1.88
C PRO A 331 -25.57 -9.65 3.38
N GLN A 332 -25.52 -10.89 3.84
CA GLN A 332 -25.70 -11.24 5.26
C GLN A 332 -24.45 -10.98 6.10
N ALA A 333 -23.25 -10.90 5.46
CA ALA A 333 -22.00 -10.66 6.17
C ALA A 333 -21.79 -9.19 6.54
N VAL A 334 -22.29 -8.26 5.71
CA VAL A 334 -22.16 -6.81 5.93
C VAL A 334 -23.53 -6.16 5.79
N PRO A 335 -24.17 -5.73 6.88
CA PRO A 335 -25.50 -5.12 6.85
C PRO A 335 -25.49 -3.75 6.17
N GLY A 336 -26.70 -3.27 5.79
CA GLY A 336 -26.90 -1.98 5.14
C GLY A 336 -26.94 -2.09 3.60
N ASN A 337 -27.23 -0.95 2.94
CA ASN A 337 -27.45 -0.88 1.50
C ASN A 337 -26.86 0.36 0.82
N SER A 338 -26.28 1.28 1.57
CA SER A 338 -25.59 2.47 1.05
C SER A 338 -24.07 2.41 1.28
N MET A 339 -23.32 3.31 0.66
CA MET A 339 -21.87 3.41 0.90
C MET A 339 -21.58 3.91 2.32
N GLU A 340 -22.45 4.71 2.90
CA GLU A 340 -22.32 5.23 4.27
C GLU A 340 -22.49 4.12 5.30
N ASP A 341 -23.42 3.21 5.08
CA ASP A 341 -23.65 2.08 6.00
C ASP A 341 -22.39 1.21 6.16
N LEU A 342 -21.51 1.15 5.14
CA LEU A 342 -20.27 0.36 5.20
C LEU A 342 -19.34 0.82 6.32
N VAL A 343 -19.37 2.11 6.66
CA VAL A 343 -18.36 2.72 7.53
C VAL A 343 -18.43 2.15 8.95
N LEU A 344 -19.62 2.08 9.53
CA LEU A 344 -19.83 1.57 10.90
C LEU A 344 -20.48 0.17 10.95
N ALA A 345 -20.84 -0.41 9.80
CA ALA A 345 -21.42 -1.75 9.76
C ALA A 345 -20.48 -2.78 10.39
N PRO A 346 -20.94 -3.62 11.33
CA PRO A 346 -20.16 -4.77 11.77
C PRO A 346 -20.05 -5.79 10.62
N LEU A 347 -18.94 -6.50 10.57
CA LEU A 347 -18.78 -7.63 9.67
C LEU A 347 -18.97 -8.93 10.46
N ASP A 348 -19.86 -9.79 9.98
CA ASP A 348 -20.06 -11.14 10.51
C ASP A 348 -19.17 -12.13 9.72
N TYR A 349 -18.01 -12.51 10.29
CA TYR A 349 -17.05 -13.43 9.68
C TYR A 349 -17.60 -14.85 9.54
N ASP A 350 -18.56 -15.27 10.37
CA ASP A 350 -19.18 -16.59 10.29
C ASP A 350 -20.03 -16.77 9.02
N MET A 351 -20.46 -15.65 8.44
CA MET A 351 -21.21 -15.65 7.17
C MET A 351 -20.35 -15.82 5.94
N LEU A 352 -19.01 -15.68 6.03
CA LEU A 352 -18.13 -15.71 4.87
C LEU A 352 -17.97 -17.10 4.24
N ASP A 353 -17.92 -18.18 5.03
CA ASP A 353 -17.66 -19.56 4.54
C ASP A 353 -18.78 -20.57 4.91
N ARG A 354 -20.06 -20.17 4.80
CA ARG A 354 -21.16 -21.08 5.08
C ARG A 354 -21.33 -22.10 3.96
N GLN A 355 -21.48 -23.38 4.33
CA GLN A 355 -21.57 -24.50 3.38
C GLN A 355 -22.72 -24.34 2.37
N VAL A 356 -23.83 -23.76 2.80
CA VAL A 356 -25.03 -23.55 1.96
C VAL A 356 -24.93 -22.34 1.02
N ALA A 357 -23.92 -21.47 1.23
CA ALA A 357 -23.76 -20.26 0.43
C ALA A 357 -23.20 -20.59 -0.97
N ARG A 358 -23.70 -19.89 -1.99
CA ARG A 358 -23.22 -20.02 -3.37
C ARG A 358 -21.83 -19.39 -3.53
N VAL A 359 -21.54 -18.30 -2.86
CA VAL A 359 -20.23 -17.69 -2.77
C VAL A 359 -19.66 -17.92 -1.37
N ARG A 360 -18.41 -18.33 -1.29
CA ARG A 360 -17.72 -18.62 -0.03
C ARG A 360 -16.35 -17.94 -0.05
N ILE A 361 -16.02 -17.25 1.03
CA ILE A 361 -14.71 -16.65 1.27
C ILE A 361 -14.08 -17.40 2.44
N ARG A 362 -13.12 -18.26 2.13
CA ARG A 362 -12.43 -19.13 3.09
C ARG A 362 -11.09 -18.51 3.47
N LEU A 363 -11.05 -17.87 4.62
CA LEU A 363 -9.86 -17.23 5.19
C LEU A 363 -8.93 -18.27 5.82
N ASN A 364 -7.70 -17.86 6.17
CA ASN A 364 -6.65 -18.72 6.74
C ASN A 364 -6.38 -19.95 5.86
N SER A 365 -6.46 -19.81 4.55
CA SER A 365 -6.39 -20.90 3.57
C SER A 365 -5.41 -20.57 2.46
N THR A 366 -4.22 -21.16 2.53
CA THR A 366 -3.13 -20.90 1.59
C THR A 366 -3.13 -21.90 0.45
N GLY A 367 -3.35 -21.46 -0.80
CA GLY A 367 -3.19 -22.30 -2.00
C GLY A 367 -1.72 -22.73 -2.17
N VAL A 368 -1.50 -24.03 -2.40
CA VAL A 368 -0.16 -24.63 -2.51
C VAL A 368 0.08 -25.42 -3.80
N ASP A 369 -0.98 -25.78 -4.52
CA ASP A 369 -0.89 -26.47 -5.81
C ASP A 369 -2.16 -26.19 -6.62
N VAL A 370 -1.95 -25.79 -7.88
CA VAL A 370 -3.04 -25.51 -8.85
C VAL A 370 -2.68 -26.16 -10.17
N ARG A 371 -3.55 -27.02 -10.67
CA ARG A 371 -3.35 -27.72 -11.94
C ARG A 371 -4.64 -28.13 -12.61
N HIS A 372 -4.58 -28.40 -13.91
CA HIS A 372 -5.72 -29.01 -14.59
C HIS A 372 -5.94 -30.45 -14.12
N SER A 373 -7.20 -30.89 -14.15
CA SER A 373 -7.54 -32.32 -13.99
C SER A 373 -6.98 -33.13 -15.18
N GLY A 374 -6.80 -34.44 -14.98
CA GLY A 374 -6.22 -35.29 -16.04
C GLY A 374 -7.00 -35.32 -17.36
N ASP A 375 -8.29 -34.96 -17.35
CA ASP A 375 -9.14 -34.83 -18.54
C ASP A 375 -9.22 -33.39 -19.08
N GLY A 376 -8.54 -32.44 -18.45
CA GLY A 376 -8.51 -31.02 -18.84
C GLY A 376 -9.82 -30.24 -18.64
N LYS A 377 -10.87 -30.88 -18.09
CA LYS A 377 -12.20 -30.26 -17.96
C LYS A 377 -12.36 -29.40 -16.71
N PHE A 378 -11.50 -29.60 -15.72
CA PHE A 378 -11.55 -28.93 -14.43
C PHE A 378 -10.16 -28.45 -14.03
N THR A 379 -10.11 -27.65 -12.98
CA THR A 379 -8.90 -27.33 -12.21
C THR A 379 -9.02 -27.90 -10.82
N ASP A 380 -7.91 -28.45 -10.29
CA ASP A 380 -7.78 -28.90 -8.93
C ASP A 380 -6.88 -27.92 -8.15
N VAL A 381 -7.37 -27.44 -7.03
CA VAL A 381 -6.67 -26.53 -6.14
C VAL A 381 -6.43 -27.22 -4.79
N THR A 382 -5.18 -27.43 -4.43
CA THR A 382 -4.79 -27.88 -3.09
C THR A 382 -4.45 -26.67 -2.22
N TYR A 383 -5.00 -26.62 -1.03
CA TYR A 383 -4.74 -25.56 -0.06
C TYR A 383 -4.50 -26.12 1.34
N VAL A 384 -3.76 -25.34 2.15
CA VAL A 384 -3.49 -25.65 3.56
C VAL A 384 -4.35 -24.76 4.44
N ARG A 385 -5.04 -25.35 5.40
CA ARG A 385 -5.81 -24.68 6.45
C ARG A 385 -5.62 -25.42 7.77
N ASN A 386 -5.29 -24.71 8.85
CA ASN A 386 -5.05 -25.31 10.16
C ASN A 386 -4.05 -26.48 10.12
N GLY A 387 -2.99 -26.37 9.33
CA GLY A 387 -1.95 -27.39 9.19
C GLY A 387 -2.35 -28.64 8.39
N GLN A 388 -3.56 -28.68 7.84
CA GLN A 388 -4.05 -29.80 7.02
C GLN A 388 -4.25 -29.40 5.58
N THR A 389 -4.09 -30.34 4.65
CA THR A 389 -4.32 -30.14 3.23
C THR A 389 -5.73 -30.52 2.82
N TYR A 390 -6.31 -29.70 1.95
CA TYR A 390 -7.63 -29.90 1.36
C TYR A 390 -7.55 -29.73 -0.16
N ARG A 391 -8.47 -30.33 -0.89
CA ARG A 391 -8.58 -30.18 -2.34
C ARG A 391 -9.96 -29.66 -2.73
N ALA A 392 -10.00 -28.56 -3.47
CA ALA A 392 -11.19 -28.05 -4.14
C ALA A 392 -11.08 -28.26 -5.65
N ARG A 393 -12.21 -28.52 -6.33
CA ARG A 393 -12.30 -28.65 -7.77
C ARG A 393 -13.19 -27.56 -8.35
N GLY A 394 -12.71 -26.89 -9.40
CA GLY A 394 -13.44 -25.85 -10.12
C GLY A 394 -13.48 -26.10 -11.63
N LYS A 395 -14.48 -25.55 -12.31
CA LYS A 395 -14.48 -25.49 -13.78
C LYS A 395 -13.42 -24.49 -14.27
N HIS A 396 -13.20 -23.44 -13.51
CA HIS A 396 -12.27 -22.34 -13.79
C HIS A 396 -11.52 -21.96 -12.53
N THR A 397 -10.29 -21.43 -12.68
CA THR A 397 -9.51 -20.87 -11.57
C THR A 397 -8.94 -19.51 -11.96
N ILE A 398 -9.01 -18.54 -11.03
CA ILE A 398 -8.34 -17.24 -11.16
C ILE A 398 -7.32 -17.10 -10.02
N LEU A 399 -6.05 -16.88 -10.37
CA LEU A 399 -4.97 -16.61 -9.46
C LEU A 399 -4.92 -15.08 -9.22
N ALA A 400 -5.57 -14.64 -8.14
CA ALA A 400 -5.62 -13.25 -7.69
C ALA A 400 -4.64 -12.99 -6.52
N CYS A 401 -3.69 -13.89 -6.33
CA CYS A 401 -2.59 -13.79 -5.38
C CYS A 401 -1.39 -13.05 -6.00
N TYR A 402 -0.33 -12.81 -5.21
CA TYR A 402 0.89 -12.19 -5.74
C TYR A 402 1.50 -13.02 -6.88
N ASN A 403 1.90 -12.37 -7.97
CA ASN A 403 2.46 -13.08 -9.12
C ASN A 403 3.68 -13.93 -8.76
N ASN A 404 4.51 -13.47 -7.83
CA ASN A 404 5.74 -14.16 -7.45
C ASN A 404 5.53 -15.58 -6.87
N ILE A 405 4.36 -15.88 -6.29
CA ILE A 405 4.07 -17.22 -5.77
C ILE A 405 3.58 -18.19 -6.87
N ILE A 406 3.05 -17.67 -7.97
CA ILE A 406 2.37 -18.46 -9.01
C ILE A 406 3.26 -19.55 -9.60
N PRO A 407 4.53 -19.30 -9.98
CA PRO A 407 5.41 -20.35 -10.50
C PRO A 407 5.66 -21.50 -9.52
N HIS A 408 5.51 -21.25 -8.22
CA HIS A 408 5.75 -22.25 -7.19
C HIS A 408 4.54 -23.13 -6.89
N ILE A 409 3.32 -22.61 -7.17
CA ILE A 409 2.06 -23.31 -6.90
C ILE A 409 1.36 -23.82 -8.17
N CYS A 410 1.71 -23.31 -9.34
CA CYS A 410 1.15 -23.72 -10.63
C CYS A 410 2.28 -24.26 -11.52
N PRO A 411 2.52 -25.59 -11.52
CA PRO A 411 3.63 -26.20 -12.28
C PRO A 411 3.46 -26.14 -13.80
N GLU A 412 2.29 -25.74 -14.27
CA GLU A 412 1.97 -25.63 -15.70
C GLU A 412 2.34 -24.27 -16.28
N VAL A 413 2.83 -23.31 -15.48
CA VAL A 413 3.31 -22.01 -15.96
C VAL A 413 4.53 -22.21 -16.85
N PRO A 414 4.52 -21.81 -18.13
CA PRO A 414 5.66 -21.94 -19.03
C PRO A 414 6.88 -21.14 -18.54
N GLU A 415 8.11 -21.62 -18.80
CA GLU A 415 9.36 -21.01 -18.34
C GLU A 415 9.46 -19.52 -18.71
N LYS A 416 9.14 -19.15 -19.95
CA LYS A 416 9.12 -17.74 -20.39
C LYS A 416 8.16 -16.86 -19.60
N GLN A 417 7.03 -17.44 -19.18
CA GLN A 417 6.06 -16.73 -18.33
C GLN A 417 6.59 -16.58 -16.91
N GLN A 418 7.29 -17.60 -16.37
CA GLN A 418 7.94 -17.52 -15.07
C GLN A 418 9.03 -16.41 -15.05
N GLU A 419 9.84 -16.31 -16.10
CA GLU A 419 10.83 -15.23 -16.26
C GLU A 419 10.17 -13.86 -16.30
N ALA A 420 9.05 -13.72 -17.03
CA ALA A 420 8.28 -12.48 -17.11
C ALA A 420 7.67 -12.09 -15.75
N ILE A 421 7.16 -13.04 -15.00
CA ILE A 421 6.67 -12.84 -13.62
C ILE A 421 7.82 -12.41 -12.69
N ALA A 422 8.97 -13.04 -12.78
CA ALA A 422 10.13 -12.75 -11.94
C ALA A 422 10.71 -11.35 -12.18
N PHE A 423 10.49 -10.76 -13.36
CA PHE A 423 10.95 -9.40 -13.66
C PHE A 423 10.30 -8.36 -12.72
N ALA A 424 9.03 -8.50 -12.41
CA ALA A 424 8.26 -7.52 -11.64
C ALA A 424 8.47 -7.69 -10.14
N SER A 425 9.50 -7.05 -9.58
CA SER A 425 9.81 -7.08 -8.17
C SER A 425 8.95 -6.07 -7.39
N LYS A 426 7.92 -6.56 -6.67
CA LYS A 426 7.00 -5.71 -5.88
C LYS A 426 7.74 -4.82 -4.88
N VAL A 427 7.22 -3.62 -4.67
CA VAL A 427 7.71 -2.66 -3.68
C VAL A 427 7.34 -3.12 -2.28
N PRO A 428 8.32 -3.33 -1.36
CA PRO A 428 8.01 -3.57 0.04
C PRO A 428 7.61 -2.27 0.71
N LEU A 429 6.55 -2.30 1.51
CA LEU A 429 6.14 -1.12 2.26
C LEU A 429 5.41 -1.48 3.56
N VAL A 430 5.35 -0.54 4.48
CA VAL A 430 4.63 -0.66 5.74
C VAL A 430 3.76 0.56 5.94
N TYR A 431 2.47 0.32 6.21
CA TYR A 431 1.57 1.32 6.73
C TYR A 431 1.45 1.18 8.24
N ILE A 432 1.70 2.26 8.96
CA ILE A 432 1.71 2.28 10.41
C ILE A 432 0.54 3.14 10.88
N SER A 433 -0.36 2.54 11.64
CA SER A 433 -1.50 3.23 12.24
C SER A 433 -1.24 3.37 13.74
N ILE A 434 -1.12 4.61 14.22
CA ILE A 434 -0.81 4.94 15.60
C ILE A 434 -2.04 5.65 16.19
N ALA A 435 -2.78 4.95 17.03
CA ALA A 435 -3.87 5.56 17.78
C ALA A 435 -3.29 6.39 18.93
N VAL A 436 -3.62 7.67 18.96
CA VAL A 436 -3.20 8.60 20.01
C VAL A 436 -4.40 9.13 20.78
N ARG A 437 -4.22 9.37 22.09
CA ARG A 437 -5.29 9.91 22.96
C ARG A 437 -5.61 11.37 22.69
N ASN A 438 -4.68 12.08 22.09
CA ASN A 438 -4.82 13.48 21.70
C ASN A 438 -3.81 13.85 20.63
N TRP A 439 -4.03 14.98 19.95
CA TRP A 439 -3.10 15.52 18.95
C TRP A 439 -2.62 16.93 19.29
N ARG A 440 -2.56 17.29 20.60
CA ARG A 440 -2.15 18.61 21.07
C ARG A 440 -0.77 18.99 20.56
N ALA A 441 0.17 18.07 20.58
CA ALA A 441 1.54 18.33 20.10
C ALA A 441 1.60 18.77 18.63
N PHE A 442 0.75 18.20 17.78
CA PHE A 442 0.60 18.65 16.39
C PHE A 442 0.02 20.07 16.30
N ALA A 443 -1.01 20.36 17.10
CA ALA A 443 -1.64 21.67 17.15
C ALA A 443 -0.67 22.75 17.68
N ASP A 444 0.05 22.45 18.75
CA ASP A 444 1.00 23.39 19.39
C ASP A 444 2.20 23.69 18.49
N LEU A 445 2.64 22.73 17.68
CA LEU A 445 3.69 22.92 16.67
C LEU A 445 3.18 23.58 15.39
N GLY A 446 1.87 23.56 15.15
CA GLY A 446 1.26 24.09 13.93
C GLY A 446 1.42 23.18 12.70
N TYR A 447 1.53 21.86 12.89
CA TYR A 447 1.68 20.89 11.79
C TYR A 447 0.59 19.81 11.86
N HIS A 448 0.13 19.34 10.70
CA HIS A 448 -0.72 18.15 10.60
C HIS A 448 0.06 16.93 10.11
N SER A 449 1.18 17.13 9.42
CA SER A 449 2.04 16.06 8.91
C SER A 449 3.51 16.47 9.01
N ILE A 450 4.39 15.48 9.18
CA ILE A 450 5.83 15.67 9.35
C ILE A 450 6.56 14.72 8.41
N ASN A 451 7.32 15.28 7.47
CA ASN A 451 8.32 14.56 6.69
C ASN A 451 9.62 14.44 7.48
N ILE A 452 10.43 13.42 7.22
CA ILE A 452 11.66 13.15 7.96
C ILE A 452 12.85 13.18 7.02
N ALA A 453 13.77 14.09 7.28
CA ALA A 453 15.03 14.17 6.56
C ALA A 453 15.95 13.00 6.96
N LYS A 454 16.40 12.20 5.98
CA LYS A 454 17.23 10.99 6.21
C LYS A 454 16.60 10.03 7.23
N PRO A 455 15.43 9.47 6.94
CA PRO A 455 14.68 8.65 7.89
C PRO A 455 15.40 7.33 8.18
N ASP A 456 15.37 6.90 9.44
CA ASP A 456 15.81 5.56 9.84
C ASP A 456 14.66 4.53 9.82
N LEU A 457 13.40 4.97 9.87
CA LEU A 457 12.20 4.16 9.70
C LEU A 457 11.18 4.94 8.87
N MET A 458 10.17 5.58 9.53
CA MET A 458 9.14 6.33 8.83
C MET A 458 9.77 7.49 8.04
N HIS A 459 9.44 7.60 6.76
CA HIS A 459 9.84 8.78 5.97
C HIS A 459 8.86 9.93 6.12
N SER A 460 7.65 9.65 6.59
CA SER A 460 6.64 10.65 6.97
C SER A 460 5.64 10.06 7.97
N PHE A 461 5.02 10.92 8.75
CA PHE A 461 3.85 10.59 9.54
C PHE A 461 2.96 11.83 9.73
N GLY A 462 1.67 11.65 9.96
CA GLY A 462 0.74 12.76 10.13
C GLY A 462 -0.66 12.32 10.51
N MET A 463 -1.51 13.28 10.77
CA MET A 463 -2.94 13.06 10.99
C MET A 463 -3.56 12.47 9.72
N ASP A 464 -4.52 11.58 9.92
CA ASP A 464 -5.25 10.97 8.81
C ASP A 464 -6.16 11.98 8.10
N PHE A 465 -6.75 11.58 6.99
CA PHE A 465 -7.65 12.42 6.20
C PHE A 465 -8.90 12.81 6.99
N PRO A 466 -9.34 14.08 6.92
CA PRO A 466 -10.48 14.58 7.69
C PRO A 466 -11.83 14.18 7.04
N VAL A 467 -12.15 12.89 7.09
CA VAL A 467 -13.39 12.33 6.53
C VAL A 467 -14.36 12.00 7.66
N SER A 468 -15.57 12.56 7.57
CA SER A 468 -16.70 12.24 8.44
C SER A 468 -17.82 11.67 7.59
N MET A 469 -18.20 10.40 7.81
CA MET A 469 -19.10 9.69 6.91
C MET A 469 -19.85 8.57 7.66
N GLY A 470 -21.11 8.37 7.37
CA GLY A 470 -21.89 7.22 7.84
C GLY A 470 -21.98 7.11 9.38
N GLY A 471 -22.02 8.24 10.08
CA GLY A 471 -22.02 8.31 11.54
C GLY A 471 -20.62 8.26 12.18
N TYR A 472 -19.56 8.03 11.39
CA TYR A 472 -18.19 8.24 11.85
C TYR A 472 -17.84 9.73 11.78
N GLU A 473 -17.28 10.25 12.87
CA GLU A 473 -16.82 11.64 12.95
C GLU A 473 -15.31 11.69 13.11
N TYR A 474 -14.64 12.42 12.22
CA TYR A 474 -13.23 12.74 12.37
C TYR A 474 -13.02 13.64 13.60
N THR A 475 -11.83 13.58 14.22
CA THR A 475 -11.51 14.38 15.42
C THR A 475 -11.74 15.88 15.18
N GLN A 476 -12.30 16.60 16.16
CA GLN A 476 -12.65 18.02 16.02
C GLN A 476 -11.78 18.96 16.85
N ASN A 477 -11.17 18.48 17.93
CA ASN A 477 -10.32 19.31 18.80
C ASN A 477 -9.07 18.55 19.26
N PRO A 478 -7.97 19.27 19.59
CA PRO A 478 -6.69 18.65 19.93
C PRO A 478 -6.70 17.71 21.14
N GLY A 479 -7.68 17.82 22.01
CA GLY A 479 -7.81 16.94 23.17
C GLY A 479 -8.51 15.61 22.90
N GLN A 480 -9.00 15.38 21.68
CA GLN A 480 -9.66 14.14 21.30
C GLN A 480 -8.70 13.12 20.72
N PRO A 481 -8.98 11.82 20.88
CA PRO A 481 -8.26 10.77 20.19
C PRO A 481 -8.34 10.88 18.66
N THR A 482 -7.25 10.46 18.01
CA THR A 482 -7.17 10.35 16.54
C THR A 482 -6.19 9.26 16.14
N VAL A 483 -6.08 8.99 14.83
CA VAL A 483 -5.05 8.13 14.27
C VAL A 483 -3.99 8.99 13.58
N ILE A 484 -2.74 8.64 13.83
CA ILE A 484 -1.57 9.15 13.11
C ILE A 484 -1.13 8.05 12.16
N HIS A 485 -0.98 8.41 10.90
CA HIS A 485 -0.48 7.51 9.87
C HIS A 485 1.00 7.70 9.63
N GLY A 486 1.77 6.61 9.67
CA GLY A 486 3.18 6.58 9.29
C GLY A 486 3.41 5.66 8.09
N THR A 487 4.38 5.99 7.26
CA THR A 487 4.75 5.17 6.11
C THR A 487 6.24 4.84 6.14
N PHE A 488 6.56 3.58 5.90
CA PHE A 488 7.93 3.12 5.78
C PHE A 488 8.11 2.27 4.52
N VAL A 489 9.12 2.64 3.72
CA VAL A 489 9.60 1.86 2.58
C VAL A 489 11.09 1.63 2.79
N PRO A 490 11.59 0.38 2.87
CA PRO A 490 13.02 0.11 2.90
C PRO A 490 13.70 0.64 1.63
N ALA A 491 14.78 1.39 1.78
CA ALA A 491 15.60 1.85 0.66
C ALA A 491 17.08 1.82 1.05
N TYR A 492 17.93 1.69 0.04
CA TYR A 492 19.38 1.51 0.19
C TYR A 492 20.10 2.54 -0.69
N PRO A 493 20.09 3.82 -0.27
CA PRO A 493 20.68 4.89 -1.05
C PRO A 493 22.21 4.75 -1.15
N ASP A 494 22.77 5.29 -2.22
CA ASP A 494 24.22 5.34 -2.46
C ASP A 494 24.91 3.95 -2.57
N GLU A 495 24.17 2.84 -2.69
CA GLU A 495 24.73 1.48 -2.82
C GLU A 495 24.81 0.99 -4.28
N GLY A 496 24.36 1.78 -5.24
CA GLY A 496 24.38 1.43 -6.67
C GLY A 496 23.40 0.33 -7.08
N LEU A 497 22.42 0.00 -6.23
CA LEU A 497 21.40 -1.00 -6.50
C LEU A 497 20.31 -0.43 -7.39
N SER A 498 19.83 -1.22 -8.36
CA SER A 498 18.60 -0.91 -9.10
C SER A 498 17.38 -0.90 -8.20
N ALA A 499 16.28 -0.27 -8.61
CA ALA A 499 15.02 -0.28 -7.87
C ALA A 499 14.57 -1.71 -7.52
N ARG A 500 14.65 -2.65 -8.46
CA ARG A 500 14.25 -4.05 -8.24
C ARG A 500 15.12 -4.77 -7.20
N GLU A 501 16.41 -4.53 -7.19
CA GLU A 501 17.33 -5.08 -6.19
C GLU A 501 17.07 -4.50 -4.80
N GLN A 502 16.82 -3.18 -4.70
CA GLN A 502 16.41 -2.53 -3.46
C GLN A 502 15.10 -3.13 -2.93
N HIS A 503 14.10 -3.35 -3.79
CA HIS A 503 12.83 -3.97 -3.41
C HIS A 503 13.02 -5.41 -2.91
N ALA A 504 13.85 -6.22 -3.58
CA ALA A 504 14.14 -7.58 -3.16
C ALA A 504 14.81 -7.64 -1.77
N ARG A 505 15.79 -6.76 -1.55
CA ARG A 505 16.49 -6.62 -0.26
C ARG A 505 15.54 -6.10 0.83
N GLY A 506 14.72 -5.11 0.49
CA GLY A 506 13.74 -4.54 1.41
C GLY A 506 12.69 -5.53 1.88
N ARG A 507 12.22 -6.44 1.00
CA ARG A 507 11.33 -7.53 1.41
C ARG A 507 11.96 -8.42 2.47
N ARG A 508 13.23 -8.80 2.31
CA ARG A 508 13.95 -9.59 3.30
C ARG A 508 14.05 -8.85 4.62
N GLN A 509 14.46 -7.59 4.59
CA GLN A 509 14.55 -6.75 5.78
C GLN A 509 13.21 -6.71 6.55
N LEU A 510 12.07 -6.54 5.84
CA LEU A 510 10.77 -6.48 6.49
C LEU A 510 10.41 -7.78 7.21
N TYR A 511 10.78 -8.95 6.68
CA TYR A 511 10.54 -10.22 7.37
C TYR A 511 11.45 -10.45 8.58
N GLU A 512 12.65 -9.85 8.60
CA GLU A 512 13.59 -9.91 9.72
C GLU A 512 13.21 -8.98 10.87
N MET A 513 12.44 -7.91 10.60
CA MET A 513 12.03 -6.95 11.61
C MET A 513 10.87 -7.48 12.47
N THR A 514 11.02 -7.34 13.78
CA THR A 514 10.00 -7.65 14.79
C THR A 514 9.09 -6.45 15.05
N PHE A 515 7.97 -6.67 15.73
CA PHE A 515 7.11 -5.55 16.17
C PHE A 515 7.85 -4.61 17.13
N ASP A 516 8.65 -5.14 18.03
CA ASP A 516 9.48 -4.35 18.96
C ASP A 516 10.49 -3.44 18.22
N ASP A 517 11.05 -3.90 17.08
CA ASP A 517 11.91 -3.06 16.25
C ASP A 517 11.15 -1.87 15.66
N PHE A 518 9.92 -2.09 15.21
CA PHE A 518 9.06 -1.02 14.74
C PHE A 518 8.67 -0.07 15.88
N GLU A 519 8.12 -0.59 16.96
CA GLU A 519 7.63 0.18 18.09
C GLU A 519 8.71 1.14 18.66
N ARG A 520 9.89 0.62 18.97
CA ARG A 520 11.01 1.43 19.47
C ARG A 520 11.41 2.57 18.53
N ARG A 521 11.40 2.31 17.21
CA ARG A 521 11.77 3.33 16.22
C ARG A 521 10.65 4.34 16.00
N ILE A 522 9.39 3.91 15.99
CA ILE A 522 8.21 4.78 15.92
C ILE A 522 8.22 5.75 17.10
N VAL A 523 8.31 5.21 18.33
CA VAL A 523 8.34 6.00 19.55
C VAL A 523 9.48 7.02 19.52
N ARG A 524 10.69 6.60 19.15
CA ARG A 524 11.84 7.50 19.06
C ARG A 524 11.64 8.63 18.04
N GLN A 525 11.14 8.32 16.83
CA GLN A 525 10.93 9.33 15.80
C GLN A 525 9.81 10.31 16.18
N MET A 526 8.68 9.81 16.72
CA MET A 526 7.59 10.67 17.16
C MET A 526 8.01 11.55 18.35
N SER A 527 8.69 10.98 19.33
CA SER A 527 9.20 11.75 20.50
C SER A 527 10.14 12.87 20.03
N GLY A 528 11.15 12.56 19.21
CA GLY A 528 12.07 13.58 18.72
C GLY A 528 11.41 14.68 17.88
N ALA A 529 10.42 14.32 17.07
CA ALA A 529 9.74 15.26 16.18
C ALA A 529 8.70 16.13 16.89
N LEU A 530 8.07 15.62 17.97
CA LEU A 530 6.90 16.23 18.62
C LEU A 530 7.18 16.71 20.05
N GLU A 531 8.38 16.46 20.62
CA GLU A 531 8.74 16.84 22.00
C GLU A 531 8.50 18.33 22.27
N ALA A 532 8.88 19.20 21.34
CA ALA A 532 8.69 20.63 21.49
C ALA A 532 7.20 21.06 21.55
N GLY A 533 6.28 20.21 21.11
CA GLY A 533 4.82 20.35 21.26
C GLY A 533 4.26 19.64 22.50
N GLY A 534 5.12 19.12 23.39
CA GLY A 534 4.71 18.47 24.63
C GLY A 534 4.25 17.01 24.48
N PHE A 535 4.64 16.31 23.41
CA PHE A 535 4.35 14.90 23.21
C PHE A 535 5.13 14.02 24.17
N GLU A 536 4.44 13.08 24.81
CA GLU A 536 5.01 12.04 25.67
C GLU A 536 4.44 10.68 25.25
N ALA A 537 5.28 9.80 24.71
CA ALA A 537 4.84 8.55 24.10
C ALA A 537 4.00 7.67 25.04
N ASP A 538 4.43 7.49 26.29
CA ASP A 538 3.75 6.65 27.28
C ASP A 538 2.36 7.19 27.68
N ARG A 539 2.17 8.49 27.59
CA ARG A 539 0.87 9.14 27.86
C ARG A 539 -0.02 9.18 26.64
N ASP A 540 0.56 9.52 25.48
CA ASP A 540 -0.21 9.94 24.30
C ASP A 540 -0.49 8.80 23.32
N ILE A 541 0.37 7.77 23.22
CA ILE A 541 0.11 6.60 22.37
C ILE A 541 -0.82 5.64 23.09
N ALA A 542 -1.93 5.26 22.42
CA ALA A 542 -2.87 4.28 22.94
C ALA A 542 -2.62 2.88 22.35
N ALA A 543 -2.31 2.80 21.04
CA ALA A 543 -2.04 1.54 20.35
C ALA A 543 -1.26 1.78 19.05
N ILE A 544 -0.55 0.75 18.59
CA ILE A 544 0.16 0.76 17.30
C ILE A 544 -0.23 -0.49 16.51
N THR A 545 -0.56 -0.30 15.24
CA THR A 545 -0.71 -1.38 14.25
C THR A 545 0.30 -1.17 13.14
N VAL A 546 1.15 -2.17 12.92
CA VAL A 546 2.15 -2.19 11.86
C VAL A 546 1.65 -3.10 10.75
N ASN A 547 1.09 -2.53 9.70
CA ASN A 547 0.63 -3.28 8.53
C ASN A 547 1.81 -3.50 7.59
N ARG A 548 2.48 -4.65 7.76
CA ARG A 548 3.67 -5.03 7.01
C ARG A 548 3.29 -5.67 5.68
N TRP A 549 3.72 -5.06 4.58
CA TRP A 549 3.49 -5.53 3.20
C TRP A 549 4.81 -5.74 2.47
N PRO A 550 5.49 -6.89 2.65
CA PRO A 550 6.73 -7.19 1.91
C PRO A 550 6.50 -7.27 0.40
N HIS A 551 5.28 -7.57 -0.01
CA HIS A 551 4.80 -7.53 -1.39
C HIS A 551 3.71 -6.46 -1.53
N GLY A 552 4.07 -5.19 -1.34
CA GLY A 552 3.16 -4.04 -1.33
C GLY A 552 2.71 -3.62 -2.72
N TYR A 553 3.28 -2.52 -3.28
CA TYR A 553 2.87 -2.07 -4.60
C TYR A 553 3.26 -3.05 -5.71
N ALA A 554 2.43 -3.14 -6.75
CA ALA A 554 2.85 -3.68 -8.03
C ALA A 554 4.07 -2.91 -8.54
N TYR A 555 4.99 -3.60 -9.22
CA TYR A 555 6.11 -2.93 -9.86
C TYR A 555 5.60 -2.11 -11.04
N GLU A 556 5.82 -0.81 -10.97
CA GLU A 556 5.66 0.09 -12.09
C GLU A 556 7.03 0.36 -12.71
N TYR A 557 7.09 0.38 -14.05
CA TYR A 557 8.37 0.44 -14.75
C TYR A 557 9.12 1.73 -14.48
N ASN A 558 10.42 1.59 -14.23
CA ASN A 558 11.32 2.68 -13.91
C ASN A 558 12.25 2.94 -15.10
N GLU A 559 12.01 4.02 -15.84
CA GLU A 559 12.81 4.35 -17.03
C GLU A 559 14.30 4.57 -16.78
N PHE A 560 14.72 4.81 -15.51
CA PHE A 560 16.12 4.98 -15.14
C PHE A 560 16.89 3.65 -15.06
N SER A 561 16.23 2.58 -14.59
CA SER A 561 16.91 1.31 -14.33
C SER A 561 16.41 0.13 -15.17
N ASP A 562 15.23 0.24 -15.80
CA ASP A 562 14.69 -0.80 -16.65
C ASP A 562 15.19 -0.70 -18.10
N PRO A 563 15.09 -1.78 -18.90
CA PRO A 563 15.46 -1.75 -20.31
C PRO A 563 14.72 -0.64 -21.07
N SER A 564 15.45 0.08 -21.93
CA SER A 564 14.87 1.20 -22.68
C SER A 564 13.64 0.77 -23.48
N GLY A 565 12.56 1.56 -23.38
CA GLY A 565 11.31 1.32 -24.07
C GLY A 565 10.35 0.38 -23.32
N THR A 566 10.72 -0.14 -22.15
CA THR A 566 9.79 -0.90 -21.30
C THR A 566 8.76 0.05 -20.68
N SER A 567 7.50 -0.31 -20.81
CA SER A 567 6.38 0.47 -20.30
C SER A 567 5.20 -0.43 -19.90
N ARG A 568 4.15 0.16 -19.39
CA ARG A 568 2.90 -0.54 -19.06
C ARG A 568 2.21 -1.15 -20.30
N GLU A 569 2.44 -0.60 -21.47
CA GLU A 569 1.83 -1.07 -22.73
C GLU A 569 2.55 -2.28 -23.32
N ASN A 570 3.81 -2.50 -22.99
CA ASN A 570 4.65 -3.52 -23.65
C ASN A 570 5.57 -4.30 -22.71
N GLY A 571 5.45 -4.08 -21.39
CA GLY A 571 6.36 -4.68 -20.43
C GLY A 571 6.14 -6.18 -20.17
N PRO A 572 7.10 -6.84 -19.48
CA PRO A 572 7.06 -8.26 -19.18
C PRO A 572 5.78 -8.76 -18.50
N HIS A 573 5.09 -7.91 -17.72
CA HIS A 573 3.84 -8.28 -17.04
C HIS A 573 2.76 -8.79 -18.00
N ILE A 574 2.78 -8.37 -19.29
CA ILE A 574 1.82 -8.84 -20.31
C ILE A 574 2.04 -10.33 -20.59
N ALA A 575 3.28 -10.76 -20.77
CA ALA A 575 3.60 -12.17 -20.87
C ALA A 575 3.37 -12.91 -19.54
N GLY A 576 3.66 -12.26 -18.43
CA GLY A 576 3.49 -12.81 -17.09
C GLY A 576 2.04 -13.11 -16.71
N ARG A 577 1.07 -12.38 -17.26
CA ARG A 577 -0.37 -12.57 -17.00
C ARG A 577 -1.08 -13.48 -18.01
N ALA A 578 -0.35 -14.09 -18.93
CA ALA A 578 -0.95 -14.93 -19.98
C ALA A 578 -1.79 -16.07 -19.38
N GLN A 579 -2.93 -16.33 -19.99
CA GLN A 579 -3.85 -17.40 -19.61
C GLN A 579 -3.21 -18.78 -19.80
N ILE A 580 -3.47 -19.70 -18.88
CA ILE A 580 -3.03 -21.10 -18.94
C ILE A 580 -4.28 -21.98 -18.95
N GLY A 581 -4.88 -22.21 -20.11
CA GLY A 581 -6.14 -22.94 -20.21
C GLY A 581 -7.21 -22.40 -19.24
N ARG A 582 -7.71 -23.26 -18.33
CA ARG A 582 -8.75 -22.90 -17.34
C ARG A 582 -8.19 -22.14 -16.11
N ILE A 583 -7.00 -21.57 -16.23
CA ILE A 583 -6.35 -20.78 -15.18
C ILE A 583 -6.00 -19.40 -15.75
N SER A 584 -6.50 -18.33 -15.14
CA SER A 584 -6.14 -16.94 -15.44
C SER A 584 -5.48 -16.26 -14.24
N ILE A 585 -4.75 -15.18 -14.48
CA ILE A 585 -4.04 -14.41 -13.45
C ILE A 585 -4.66 -13.01 -13.38
N ALA A 586 -5.11 -12.60 -12.18
CA ALA A 586 -5.78 -11.32 -11.97
C ALA A 586 -5.34 -10.64 -10.67
N ASN A 587 -4.50 -9.62 -10.78
CA ASN A 587 -4.10 -8.78 -9.66
C ASN A 587 -3.47 -7.49 -10.19
N SER A 588 -3.06 -6.57 -9.33
CA SER A 588 -2.37 -5.34 -9.71
C SER A 588 -1.03 -5.59 -10.42
N ASP A 589 -0.31 -6.69 -10.09
CA ASP A 589 0.95 -7.05 -10.77
C ASP A 589 0.70 -7.36 -12.25
N ALA A 590 -0.44 -7.98 -12.57
CA ALA A 590 -0.85 -8.30 -13.93
C ALA A 590 -1.15 -7.07 -14.79
N GLN A 591 -1.28 -5.89 -14.18
CA GLN A 591 -1.48 -4.61 -14.84
C GLN A 591 -0.26 -3.69 -14.75
N ALA A 592 0.78 -4.09 -13.99
CA ALA A 592 1.89 -3.21 -13.61
C ALA A 592 1.39 -1.84 -13.13
N TYR A 593 0.38 -1.87 -12.24
CA TYR A 593 -0.30 -0.66 -11.78
C TYR A 593 -0.88 -0.85 -10.37
N ALA A 594 -0.39 -0.08 -9.41
CA ALA A 594 -0.59 -0.30 -7.98
C ALA A 594 -1.89 0.30 -7.41
N TYR A 595 -2.91 0.54 -8.24
CA TYR A 595 -4.16 1.19 -7.85
C TYR A 595 -5.38 0.27 -7.92
N VAL A 596 -6.47 0.68 -7.24
CA VAL A 596 -7.70 -0.12 -7.14
C VAL A 596 -8.36 -0.40 -8.49
N ASN A 597 -8.34 0.57 -9.40
CA ASN A 597 -8.87 0.40 -10.76
C ASN A 597 -8.06 -0.61 -11.58
N GLY A 598 -6.73 -0.61 -11.46
CA GLY A 598 -5.89 -1.63 -12.11
C GLY A 598 -6.20 -3.05 -11.62
N ALA A 599 -6.50 -3.20 -10.32
CA ALA A 599 -6.93 -4.48 -9.75
C ALA A 599 -8.31 -4.93 -10.28
N ILE A 600 -9.24 -4.00 -10.48
CA ILE A 600 -10.57 -4.25 -11.05
C ILE A 600 -10.46 -4.62 -12.55
N ASP A 601 -9.69 -3.86 -13.32
CA ASP A 601 -9.49 -4.13 -14.76
C ASP A 601 -8.81 -5.49 -15.02
N ALA A 602 -7.85 -5.87 -14.15
CA ALA A 602 -7.23 -7.19 -14.20
C ALA A 602 -8.24 -8.32 -13.96
N ALA A 603 -9.17 -8.10 -13.04
CA ALA A 603 -10.20 -9.08 -12.71
C ALA A 603 -11.20 -9.26 -13.87
N ASP A 604 -11.62 -8.16 -14.50
CA ASP A 604 -12.53 -8.17 -15.64
C ASP A 604 -11.95 -8.96 -16.80
N ARG A 605 -10.70 -8.66 -17.20
CA ARG A 605 -9.96 -9.39 -18.24
C ARG A 605 -9.87 -10.88 -17.93
N ALA A 606 -9.50 -11.25 -16.71
CA ALA A 606 -9.33 -12.65 -16.33
C ALA A 606 -10.66 -13.42 -16.34
N VAL A 607 -11.77 -12.77 -16.01
CA VAL A 607 -13.11 -13.35 -16.13
C VAL A 607 -13.49 -13.55 -17.59
N ASP A 608 -13.22 -12.58 -18.46
CA ASP A 608 -13.46 -12.71 -19.90
C ASP A 608 -12.67 -13.88 -20.50
N GLU A 609 -11.38 -14.00 -20.16
CA GLU A 609 -10.55 -15.12 -20.59
C GLU A 609 -11.18 -16.47 -20.21
N GLN A 610 -11.73 -16.61 -19.02
CA GLN A 610 -12.32 -17.86 -18.57
C GLN A 610 -13.69 -18.14 -19.17
N LEU A 611 -14.49 -17.12 -19.44
CA LEU A 611 -15.81 -17.28 -20.05
C LEU A 611 -15.77 -17.56 -21.56
N THR A 612 -14.63 -17.36 -22.21
CA THR A 612 -14.41 -17.72 -23.63
C THR A 612 -13.99 -19.19 -23.83
N ILE A 613 -13.75 -19.94 -22.74
CA ILE A 613 -13.41 -21.38 -22.82
C ILE A 613 -14.67 -22.19 -22.92
N GLU A 614 -14.78 -22.98 -23.98
CA GLU A 614 -15.85 -23.95 -24.23
C GLU A 614 -15.78 -25.18 -23.30
#